data_f92fca0c4d5e60e7522abf109f45568b
#
_entry.id   f92fca0c4d5e60e7522abf109f45568b
#
_cell.length_a   1.000
_cell.length_b   1.000
_cell.length_c   1.000
_cell.angle_alpha   90.00
_cell.angle_beta   90.00
_cell.angle_gamma   90.00
#
_symmetry.space_group_name_H-M   'P 1'
#
loop_
_entity.id
_entity.type
_entity.pdbx_description
1 polymer ?
#
loop_
_entity_poly.entity_id
_entity_poly.type
_entity_poly.pdbx_seq_one_letter_code
_entity_poly.pdbx_strand_id
1 'polypeptide(L)'
;ITNKADLYRVLEEAGPVSALINAAAYTDVERAESERDLAFAVNADAAGWAAAWASEQHIPFVHYSTDFVFPDGNHDCWLEGDATSPLNTYGESKRAGELAVRIACPESVIIRTSWVYSEQPGNFVHKVLQLAQSAPSLTMVSDQVGRPTFAPDLAHAALRIAQDAALRLSIQGGLLHFSSGRALSRADFARAIIDIGVTEGVLNHAVPVVDTTSDQFVTAARRPLHCVLDISQAEALGVQLGRWEDSLAISVRAARQ
;
A
#
# COMPACT_ATOMS: atom_id res chain seq x y z
N ILE A 1 -11.34 -4.18 -15.98
CA ILE A 1 -11.92 -4.29 -14.63
C ILE A 1 -13.13 -3.36 -14.42
N THR A 2 -13.20 -2.22 -15.12
CA THR A 2 -14.31 -1.24 -15.00
C THR A 2 -15.61 -1.63 -15.68
N ASN A 3 -15.67 -2.82 -16.27
CA ASN A 3 -16.90 -3.42 -16.81
C ASN A 3 -17.21 -4.68 -16.01
N LYS A 4 -18.38 -4.71 -15.34
CA LYS A 4 -18.78 -5.85 -14.48
C LYS A 4 -18.88 -7.16 -15.23
N ALA A 5 -19.49 -7.15 -16.44
CA ALA A 5 -19.68 -8.36 -17.23
C ALA A 5 -18.34 -8.96 -17.69
N ASP A 6 -17.39 -8.11 -18.11
CA ASP A 6 -16.05 -8.56 -18.49
C ASP A 6 -15.26 -9.08 -17.28
N LEU A 7 -15.38 -8.44 -16.11
CA LEU A 7 -14.75 -8.92 -14.89
C LEU A 7 -15.26 -10.31 -14.52
N TYR A 8 -16.58 -10.50 -14.50
CA TYR A 8 -17.20 -11.80 -14.16
C TYR A 8 -16.80 -12.87 -15.17
N ARG A 9 -16.84 -12.57 -16.47
CA ARG A 9 -16.40 -13.50 -17.52
C ARG A 9 -14.95 -13.98 -17.29
N VAL A 10 -14.03 -13.06 -17.00
CA VAL A 10 -12.61 -13.42 -16.74
C VAL A 10 -12.47 -14.26 -15.48
N LEU A 11 -13.22 -13.96 -14.41
CA LEU A 11 -13.20 -14.74 -13.17
C LEU A 11 -13.77 -16.15 -13.38
N GLU A 12 -14.82 -16.30 -14.20
CA GLU A 12 -15.38 -17.60 -14.56
C GLU A 12 -14.43 -18.42 -15.46
N GLU A 13 -13.79 -17.76 -16.43
CA GLU A 13 -12.78 -18.40 -17.31
C GLU A 13 -11.54 -18.91 -16.54
N ALA A 14 -11.23 -18.32 -15.37
CA ALA A 14 -10.15 -18.81 -14.52
C ALA A 14 -10.40 -20.22 -13.94
N GLY A 15 -11.64 -20.71 -14.01
CA GLY A 15 -12.04 -22.00 -13.47
C GLY A 15 -12.13 -22.03 -11.93
N PRO A 16 -12.12 -23.21 -11.31
CA PRO A 16 -12.24 -23.33 -9.87
C PRO A 16 -11.06 -22.66 -9.16
N VAL A 17 -11.32 -21.66 -8.32
CA VAL A 17 -10.33 -20.98 -7.50
C VAL A 17 -10.67 -21.15 -6.02
N SER A 18 -9.67 -21.22 -5.16
CA SER A 18 -9.84 -21.42 -3.73
C SER A 18 -9.85 -20.12 -2.90
N ALA A 19 -9.49 -19.02 -3.50
CA ALA A 19 -9.54 -17.67 -2.91
C ALA A 19 -9.39 -16.61 -4.00
N LEU A 20 -9.83 -15.38 -3.73
CA LEU A 20 -9.62 -14.23 -4.60
C LEU A 20 -8.89 -13.13 -3.82
N ILE A 21 -7.73 -12.70 -4.34
CA ILE A 21 -6.95 -11.57 -3.78
C ILE A 21 -7.01 -10.43 -4.78
N ASN A 22 -7.66 -9.32 -4.40
CA ASN A 22 -7.78 -8.15 -5.26
C ASN A 22 -6.60 -7.17 -5.05
N ALA A 23 -5.62 -7.26 -5.95
CA ALA A 23 -4.50 -6.31 -6.01
C ALA A 23 -4.68 -5.22 -7.08
N ALA A 24 -5.78 -5.23 -7.82
CA ALA A 24 -6.06 -4.21 -8.82
C ALA A 24 -6.49 -2.90 -8.16
N ALA A 25 -5.86 -1.79 -8.55
CA ALA A 25 -6.20 -0.46 -8.07
C ALA A 25 -5.77 0.62 -9.05
N TYR A 26 -6.48 1.75 -9.03
CA TYR A 26 -6.02 3.02 -9.55
C TYR A 26 -5.12 3.66 -8.48
N THR A 27 -3.81 3.76 -8.72
CA THR A 27 -2.81 4.14 -7.71
C THR A 27 -2.14 5.49 -7.96
N ASP A 28 -2.43 6.15 -9.09
CA ASP A 28 -1.91 7.48 -9.37
C ASP A 28 -2.69 8.53 -8.56
N VAL A 29 -2.12 8.89 -7.40
CA VAL A 29 -2.75 9.79 -6.43
C VAL A 29 -3.01 11.17 -7.02
N GLU A 30 -2.07 11.70 -7.83
CA GLU A 30 -2.19 13.02 -8.46
C GLU A 30 -3.26 13.04 -9.54
N ARG A 31 -3.23 12.06 -10.44
CA ARG A 31 -4.18 11.95 -11.54
C ARG A 31 -5.60 11.62 -11.05
N ALA A 32 -5.74 10.98 -9.90
CA ALA A 32 -7.05 10.70 -9.32
C ALA A 32 -7.86 11.99 -9.11
N GLU A 33 -7.21 13.13 -8.82
CA GLU A 33 -7.90 14.42 -8.67
C GLU A 33 -8.62 14.87 -9.95
N SER A 34 -8.06 14.56 -11.11
CA SER A 34 -8.65 14.87 -12.43
C SER A 34 -9.40 13.70 -13.07
N GLU A 35 -9.13 12.46 -12.65
CA GLU A 35 -9.74 11.24 -13.17
C GLU A 35 -10.62 10.54 -12.11
N ARG A 36 -11.38 11.35 -11.35
CA ARG A 36 -12.18 10.90 -10.21
C ARG A 36 -13.07 9.69 -10.53
N ASP A 37 -13.84 9.77 -11.63
CA ASP A 37 -14.76 8.71 -12.03
C ASP A 37 -14.04 7.39 -12.29
N LEU A 38 -12.87 7.44 -12.93
CA LEU A 38 -12.05 6.26 -13.18
C LEU A 38 -11.48 5.69 -11.88
N ALA A 39 -11.01 6.56 -10.97
CA ALA A 39 -10.51 6.13 -9.67
C ALA A 39 -11.59 5.39 -8.87
N PHE A 40 -12.84 5.90 -8.84
CA PHE A 40 -13.97 5.25 -8.17
C PHE A 40 -14.39 3.97 -8.88
N ALA A 41 -14.48 3.95 -10.21
CA ALA A 41 -14.83 2.76 -10.98
C ALA A 41 -13.86 1.59 -10.71
N VAL A 42 -12.54 1.88 -10.59
CA VAL A 42 -11.53 0.85 -10.31
C VAL A 42 -11.48 0.50 -8.82
N ASN A 43 -11.39 1.51 -7.94
CA ASN A 43 -11.10 1.30 -6.53
C ASN A 43 -12.33 0.93 -5.70
N ALA A 44 -13.54 1.32 -6.15
CA ALA A 44 -14.77 1.06 -5.42
C ALA A 44 -15.68 0.07 -6.16
N ASP A 45 -16.15 0.40 -7.37
CA ASP A 45 -17.14 -0.41 -8.06
C ASP A 45 -16.60 -1.80 -8.40
N ALA A 46 -15.43 -1.86 -9.05
CA ALA A 46 -14.81 -3.13 -9.43
C ALA A 46 -14.42 -3.98 -8.21
N ALA A 47 -13.94 -3.34 -7.12
CA ALA A 47 -13.65 -4.04 -5.88
C ALA A 47 -14.91 -4.66 -5.26
N GLY A 48 -16.02 -3.93 -5.24
CA GLY A 48 -17.32 -4.43 -4.78
C GLY A 48 -17.83 -5.58 -5.65
N TRP A 49 -17.70 -5.50 -6.97
CA TRP A 49 -18.11 -6.59 -7.88
C TRP A 49 -17.27 -7.86 -7.68
N ALA A 50 -15.93 -7.71 -7.51
CA ALA A 50 -15.05 -8.83 -7.24
C ALA A 50 -15.39 -9.51 -5.90
N ALA A 51 -15.69 -8.70 -4.88
CA ALA A 51 -16.13 -9.19 -3.58
C ALA A 51 -17.48 -9.93 -3.65
N ALA A 52 -18.45 -9.40 -4.41
CA ALA A 52 -19.73 -10.04 -4.64
C ALA A 52 -19.58 -11.41 -5.31
N TRP A 53 -18.75 -11.47 -6.38
CA TRP A 53 -18.45 -12.73 -7.05
C TRP A 53 -17.81 -13.75 -6.09
N ALA A 54 -16.81 -13.35 -5.30
CA ALA A 54 -16.18 -14.24 -4.33
C ALA A 54 -17.17 -14.75 -3.27
N SER A 55 -18.07 -13.90 -2.81
CA SER A 55 -19.16 -14.27 -1.88
C SER A 55 -20.11 -15.28 -2.50
N GLU A 56 -20.53 -15.09 -3.76
CA GLU A 56 -21.37 -16.03 -4.51
C GLU A 56 -20.70 -17.40 -4.71
N GLN A 57 -19.36 -17.42 -4.86
CA GLN A 57 -18.58 -18.65 -4.96
C GLN A 57 -18.20 -19.26 -3.59
N HIS A 58 -18.58 -18.64 -2.49
CA HIS A 58 -18.22 -19.06 -1.11
C HIS A 58 -16.71 -19.24 -0.89
N ILE A 59 -15.90 -18.36 -1.49
CA ILE A 59 -14.45 -18.37 -1.36
C ILE A 59 -13.94 -17.15 -0.58
N PRO A 60 -12.79 -17.27 0.12
CA PRO A 60 -12.16 -16.14 0.79
C PRO A 60 -11.86 -15.00 -0.17
N PHE A 61 -12.11 -13.77 0.28
CA PHE A 61 -11.77 -12.55 -0.43
C PHE A 61 -10.84 -11.66 0.41
N VAL A 62 -9.68 -11.31 -0.16
CA VAL A 62 -8.73 -10.37 0.44
C VAL A 62 -8.60 -9.14 -0.47
N HIS A 63 -8.73 -7.95 0.12
CA HIS A 63 -8.64 -6.68 -0.61
C HIS A 63 -7.59 -5.76 -0.01
N TYR A 64 -6.75 -5.14 -0.84
CA TYR A 64 -5.80 -4.14 -0.39
C TYR A 64 -6.42 -2.74 -0.37
N SER A 65 -6.23 -2.05 0.75
CA SER A 65 -6.55 -0.64 0.94
C SER A 65 -5.29 0.17 1.27
N THR A 66 -5.43 1.36 1.80
CA THR A 66 -4.36 2.34 1.97
C THR A 66 -4.48 3.10 3.29
N ASP A 67 -3.36 3.61 3.77
CA ASP A 67 -3.25 4.60 4.83
C ASP A 67 -3.92 5.95 4.47
N PHE A 68 -4.08 6.27 3.18
CA PHE A 68 -4.73 7.51 2.70
C PHE A 68 -6.23 7.58 3.00
N VAL A 69 -6.82 6.56 3.61
CA VAL A 69 -8.18 6.65 4.16
C VAL A 69 -8.27 7.49 5.42
N PHE A 70 -7.13 7.76 6.08
CA PHE A 70 -7.05 8.57 7.29
C PHE A 70 -6.84 10.06 6.99
N PRO A 71 -7.32 10.95 7.88
CA PRO A 71 -7.02 12.39 7.82
C PRO A 71 -5.60 12.68 8.32
N ASP A 72 -5.20 13.96 8.28
CA ASP A 72 -4.10 14.43 9.11
C ASP A 72 -4.46 14.29 10.59
N GLY A 73 -3.52 13.86 11.39
CA GLY A 73 -3.73 13.70 12.83
C GLY A 73 -2.44 13.85 13.61
N ASN A 74 -2.59 14.15 14.90
CA ASN A 74 -1.49 14.21 15.87
C ASN A 74 -1.36 12.90 16.65
N HIS A 75 -1.77 11.79 16.06
CA HIS A 75 -1.65 10.46 16.66
C HIS A 75 -0.27 9.89 16.38
N ASP A 76 0.28 9.13 17.32
CA ASP A 76 1.54 8.39 17.09
C ASP A 76 1.37 7.32 16.00
N CYS A 77 0.17 6.71 15.93
CA CYS A 77 -0.23 5.77 14.88
C CYS A 77 -1.76 5.70 14.77
N TRP A 78 -2.25 5.20 13.63
CA TRP A 78 -3.65 4.93 13.35
C TRP A 78 -3.98 3.45 13.63
N LEU A 79 -5.03 3.22 14.43
CA LEU A 79 -5.59 1.89 14.69
C LEU A 79 -6.61 1.52 13.59
N GLU A 80 -6.88 0.22 13.42
CA GLU A 80 -7.87 -0.26 12.44
C GLU A 80 -9.27 0.31 12.67
N GLY A 81 -9.65 0.51 13.94
CA GLY A 81 -10.95 1.03 14.36
C GLY A 81 -11.12 2.54 14.30
N ASP A 82 -10.06 3.28 13.99
CA ASP A 82 -10.11 4.74 13.95
C ASP A 82 -10.98 5.26 12.80
N ALA A 83 -11.57 6.43 13.01
CA ALA A 83 -12.42 7.08 12.03
C ALA A 83 -11.61 7.51 10.80
N THR A 84 -12.12 7.16 9.62
CA THR A 84 -11.52 7.53 8.34
C THR A 84 -12.11 8.83 7.81
N SER A 85 -11.25 9.72 7.26
CA SER A 85 -11.65 10.96 6.60
C SER A 85 -10.57 11.33 5.57
N PRO A 86 -10.59 10.71 4.38
CA PRO A 86 -9.59 10.91 3.34
C PRO A 86 -9.43 12.37 2.94
N LEU A 87 -8.20 12.78 2.58
CA LEU A 87 -7.86 14.15 2.20
C LEU A 87 -7.82 14.38 0.68
N ASN A 88 -7.93 13.31 -0.11
CA ASN A 88 -7.80 13.34 -1.56
C ASN A 88 -8.68 12.28 -2.23
N THR A 89 -8.90 12.43 -3.52
CA THR A 89 -9.76 11.56 -4.34
C THR A 89 -9.31 10.10 -4.33
N TYR A 90 -8.00 9.84 -4.33
CA TYR A 90 -7.49 8.46 -4.21
C TYR A 90 -7.95 7.81 -2.90
N GLY A 91 -7.72 8.48 -1.77
CA GLY A 91 -8.15 7.98 -0.46
C GLY A 91 -9.65 7.80 -0.36
N GLU A 92 -10.45 8.75 -0.91
CA GLU A 92 -11.91 8.64 -0.97
C GLU A 92 -12.36 7.43 -1.77
N SER A 93 -11.77 7.20 -2.95
CA SER A 93 -12.10 6.04 -3.80
C SER A 93 -11.74 4.71 -3.13
N LYS A 94 -10.59 4.63 -2.44
CA LYS A 94 -10.20 3.44 -1.68
C LYS A 94 -11.12 3.20 -0.49
N ARG A 95 -11.49 4.27 0.23
CA ARG A 95 -12.46 4.17 1.34
C ARG A 95 -13.84 3.72 0.87
N ALA A 96 -14.30 4.21 -0.28
CA ALA A 96 -15.53 3.74 -0.92
C ALA A 96 -15.44 2.26 -1.29
N GLY A 97 -14.26 1.80 -1.76
CA GLY A 97 -13.97 0.39 -2.02
C GLY A 97 -14.06 -0.49 -0.78
N GLU A 98 -13.50 -0.04 0.36
CA GLU A 98 -13.65 -0.76 1.63
C GLU A 98 -15.12 -1.00 1.98
N LEU A 99 -15.96 0.03 1.81
CA LEU A 99 -17.40 -0.06 2.07
C LEU A 99 -18.11 -1.00 1.10
N ALA A 100 -17.82 -0.88 -0.21
CA ALA A 100 -18.40 -1.73 -1.23
C ALA A 100 -18.06 -3.21 -1.01
N VAL A 101 -16.80 -3.50 -0.67
CA VAL A 101 -16.32 -4.85 -0.34
C VAL A 101 -17.03 -5.40 0.89
N ARG A 102 -17.16 -4.62 1.96
CA ARG A 102 -17.85 -5.05 3.20
C ARG A 102 -19.31 -5.37 3.00
N ILE A 103 -20.00 -4.56 2.18
CA ILE A 103 -21.42 -4.78 1.85
C ILE A 103 -21.58 -6.07 1.02
N ALA A 104 -20.69 -6.28 0.03
CA ALA A 104 -20.80 -7.39 -0.89
C ALA A 104 -20.28 -8.73 -0.31
N CYS A 105 -19.25 -8.69 0.54
CA CYS A 105 -18.64 -9.85 1.18
C CYS A 105 -18.26 -9.53 2.64
N PRO A 106 -19.20 -9.66 3.60
CA PRO A 106 -18.96 -9.33 5.01
C PRO A 106 -17.79 -10.09 5.65
N GLU A 107 -17.48 -11.30 5.16
CA GLU A 107 -16.38 -12.14 5.65
C GLU A 107 -15.03 -11.83 5.00
N SER A 108 -14.98 -10.82 4.12
CA SER A 108 -13.74 -10.38 3.48
C SER A 108 -12.71 -9.86 4.48
N VAL A 109 -11.44 -10.00 4.14
CA VAL A 109 -10.36 -9.31 4.85
C VAL A 109 -9.87 -8.14 4.01
N ILE A 110 -9.84 -6.96 4.62
CA ILE A 110 -9.28 -5.75 4.05
C ILE A 110 -7.94 -5.48 4.71
N ILE A 111 -6.88 -5.32 3.92
CA ILE A 111 -5.55 -5.00 4.40
C ILE A 111 -5.23 -3.56 4.01
N ARG A 112 -5.14 -2.65 4.99
CA ARG A 112 -4.58 -1.31 4.78
C ARG A 112 -3.07 -1.38 4.86
N THR A 113 -2.42 -0.77 3.90
CA THR A 113 -0.96 -0.72 3.80
C THR A 113 -0.48 0.65 3.38
N SER A 114 0.83 0.90 3.42
CA SER A 114 1.42 2.19 3.08
C SER A 114 2.75 2.03 2.36
N TRP A 115 3.11 3.00 1.52
CA TRP A 115 4.42 3.17 0.88
C TRP A 115 4.99 1.88 0.27
N VAL A 116 4.17 1.20 -0.53
CA VAL A 116 4.54 -0.09 -1.14
C VAL A 116 5.68 0.09 -2.14
N TYR A 117 6.70 -0.76 -2.01
CA TYR A 117 7.84 -0.86 -2.93
C TYR A 117 8.19 -2.32 -3.22
N SER A 118 8.94 -2.56 -4.29
CA SER A 118 9.34 -3.92 -4.71
C SER A 118 10.64 -3.87 -5.49
N GLU A 119 11.09 -5.02 -5.98
CA GLU A 119 12.20 -5.14 -6.93
C GLU A 119 11.86 -4.57 -8.32
N GLN A 120 10.59 -4.48 -8.66
CA GLN A 120 10.16 -3.97 -9.97
C GLN A 120 10.34 -2.46 -10.06
N PRO A 121 10.71 -1.92 -11.24
CA PRO A 121 10.85 -0.48 -11.44
C PRO A 121 9.53 0.27 -11.25
N GLY A 122 9.62 1.61 -11.12
CA GLY A 122 8.45 2.49 -11.01
C GLY A 122 8.03 2.83 -9.58
N ASN A 123 8.78 2.41 -8.56
CA ASN A 123 8.52 2.74 -7.16
C ASN A 123 9.50 3.80 -6.60
N PHE A 124 9.26 4.25 -5.38
CA PHE A 124 10.04 5.30 -4.72
C PHE A 124 11.52 4.93 -4.55
N VAL A 125 11.84 3.65 -4.25
CA VAL A 125 13.23 3.19 -4.06
C VAL A 125 14.02 3.40 -5.35
N HIS A 126 13.51 2.92 -6.47
CA HIS A 126 14.18 3.06 -7.77
C HIS A 126 14.30 4.52 -8.20
N LYS A 127 13.29 5.35 -7.93
CA LYS A 127 13.33 6.79 -8.24
C LYS A 127 14.42 7.50 -7.45
N VAL A 128 14.57 7.20 -6.14
CA VAL A 128 15.62 7.79 -5.31
C VAL A 128 17.01 7.38 -5.81
N LEU A 129 17.23 6.09 -6.12
CA LEU A 129 18.50 5.61 -6.65
C LEU A 129 18.85 6.27 -8.00
N GLN A 130 17.89 6.38 -8.91
CA GLN A 130 18.07 7.04 -10.20
C GLN A 130 18.46 8.51 -10.05
N LEU A 131 17.79 9.24 -9.16
CA LEU A 131 18.10 10.64 -8.88
C LEU A 131 19.48 10.78 -8.22
N ALA A 132 19.84 9.90 -7.29
CA ALA A 132 21.12 9.90 -6.60
C ALA A 132 22.32 9.64 -7.53
N GLN A 133 22.14 8.97 -8.66
CA GLN A 133 23.19 8.76 -9.66
C GLN A 133 23.56 10.03 -10.41
N SER A 134 22.66 11.01 -10.51
CA SER A 134 22.84 12.19 -11.39
C SER A 134 22.85 13.54 -10.65
N ALA A 135 22.27 13.60 -9.44
CA ALA A 135 22.15 14.84 -8.69
C ALA A 135 23.21 14.97 -7.59
N PRO A 136 23.75 16.19 -7.33
CA PRO A 136 24.71 16.41 -6.25
C PRO A 136 24.06 16.36 -4.86
N SER A 137 22.75 16.54 -4.77
CA SER A 137 21.93 16.41 -3.55
C SER A 137 20.48 16.15 -3.91
N LEU A 138 19.73 15.55 -3.00
CA LEU A 138 18.29 15.33 -3.15
C LEU A 138 17.54 16.16 -2.13
N THR A 139 16.48 16.87 -2.54
CA THR A 139 15.56 17.54 -1.63
C THR A 139 14.34 16.65 -1.40
N MET A 140 14.08 16.29 -0.14
CA MET A 140 13.01 15.36 0.23
C MET A 140 12.18 15.91 1.39
N VAL A 141 10.87 15.67 1.35
CA VAL A 141 9.97 16.10 2.44
C VAL A 141 10.26 15.30 3.72
N SER A 142 10.39 16.01 4.84
CA SER A 142 10.67 15.44 6.16
C SER A 142 9.44 15.44 7.09
N ASP A 143 8.35 16.10 6.68
CA ASP A 143 7.10 16.22 7.42
C ASP A 143 6.03 15.17 7.02
N GLN A 144 6.27 14.35 5.99
CA GLN A 144 5.45 13.19 5.69
C GLN A 144 6.04 11.94 6.33
N VAL A 145 5.31 11.34 7.27
CA VAL A 145 5.74 10.16 8.04
C VAL A 145 4.80 8.99 7.79
N GLY A 146 5.37 7.84 7.49
CA GLY A 146 4.64 6.59 7.22
C GLY A 146 5.53 5.37 7.41
N ARG A 147 5.03 4.19 7.04
CA ARG A 147 5.78 2.93 7.10
C ARG A 147 5.98 2.37 5.69
N PRO A 148 7.22 2.17 5.21
CA PRO A 148 7.48 1.45 3.96
C PRO A 148 7.01 0.00 4.05
N THR A 149 6.48 -0.53 2.95
CA THR A 149 6.00 -1.92 2.86
C THR A 149 6.58 -2.60 1.63
N PHE A 150 7.25 -3.73 1.84
CA PHE A 150 7.76 -4.54 0.74
C PHE A 150 6.64 -5.40 0.16
N ALA A 151 6.38 -5.27 -1.15
CA ALA A 151 5.26 -5.92 -1.80
C ALA A 151 5.24 -7.47 -1.67
N PRO A 152 6.37 -8.19 -1.74
CA PRO A 152 6.38 -9.62 -1.47
C PRO A 152 5.92 -10.00 -0.05
N ASP A 153 6.30 -9.23 0.98
CA ASP A 153 5.84 -9.48 2.35
C ASP A 153 4.32 -9.31 2.45
N LEU A 154 3.80 -8.24 1.82
CA LEU A 154 2.35 -7.98 1.74
C LEU A 154 1.61 -9.10 1.00
N ALA A 155 2.19 -9.62 -0.09
CA ALA A 155 1.62 -10.72 -0.84
C ALA A 155 1.61 -12.04 -0.03
N HIS A 156 2.68 -12.34 0.68
CA HIS A 156 2.75 -13.50 1.59
C HIS A 156 1.71 -13.41 2.71
N ALA A 157 1.54 -12.23 3.31
CA ALA A 157 0.50 -11.99 4.31
C ALA A 157 -0.90 -12.29 3.76
N ALA A 158 -1.22 -11.76 2.59
CA ALA A 158 -2.52 -11.99 1.95
C ALA A 158 -2.76 -13.46 1.59
N LEU A 159 -1.74 -14.17 1.09
CA LEU A 159 -1.82 -15.60 0.80
C LEU A 159 -2.07 -16.42 2.06
N ARG A 160 -1.35 -16.15 3.15
CA ARG A 160 -1.59 -16.82 4.45
C ARG A 160 -3.02 -16.58 4.94
N ILE A 161 -3.49 -15.34 4.90
CA ILE A 161 -4.85 -14.97 5.29
C ILE A 161 -5.87 -15.72 4.41
N ALA A 162 -5.64 -15.79 3.09
CA ALA A 162 -6.54 -16.47 2.17
C ALA A 162 -6.61 -17.98 2.43
N GLN A 163 -5.50 -18.62 2.83
CA GLN A 163 -5.39 -20.06 3.03
C GLN A 163 -5.83 -20.53 4.43
N ASP A 164 -5.69 -19.69 5.46
CA ASP A 164 -5.92 -20.05 6.85
C ASP A 164 -7.24 -19.45 7.36
N ALA A 165 -8.26 -20.30 7.50
CA ALA A 165 -9.57 -19.90 8.01
C ALA A 165 -9.53 -19.42 9.46
N ALA A 166 -8.71 -20.03 10.32
CA ALA A 166 -8.57 -19.64 11.72
C ALA A 166 -7.93 -18.26 11.82
N LEU A 167 -6.91 -18.00 11.01
CA LEU A 167 -6.28 -16.68 10.94
C LEU A 167 -7.30 -15.61 10.48
N ARG A 168 -8.08 -15.87 9.44
CA ARG A 168 -9.12 -14.94 8.97
C ARG A 168 -10.12 -14.57 10.06
N LEU A 169 -10.60 -15.58 10.79
CA LEU A 169 -11.56 -15.38 11.89
C LEU A 169 -10.97 -14.62 13.08
N SER A 170 -9.65 -14.65 13.24
CA SER A 170 -8.94 -13.93 14.31
C SER A 170 -8.72 -12.44 13.98
N ILE A 171 -8.86 -12.03 12.72
CA ILE A 171 -8.74 -10.63 12.31
C ILE A 171 -10.00 -9.87 12.72
N GLN A 172 -9.84 -8.98 13.70
CA GLN A 172 -10.96 -8.24 14.27
C GLN A 172 -11.67 -7.38 13.22
N GLY A 173 -12.98 -7.57 13.12
CA GLY A 173 -13.80 -6.87 12.11
C GLY A 173 -13.33 -7.10 10.67
N GLY A 174 -12.48 -8.12 10.39
CA GLY A 174 -11.91 -8.40 9.06
C GLY A 174 -11.06 -7.25 8.49
N LEU A 175 -10.52 -6.37 9.32
CA LEU A 175 -9.66 -5.24 8.93
C LEU A 175 -8.30 -5.40 9.59
N LEU A 176 -7.24 -5.30 8.80
CA LEU A 176 -5.87 -5.48 9.24
C LEU A 176 -5.00 -4.35 8.71
N HIS A 177 -4.17 -3.79 9.57
CA HIS A 177 -3.06 -2.94 9.14
C HIS A 177 -1.82 -3.79 8.94
N PHE A 178 -1.16 -3.62 7.79
CA PHE A 178 0.07 -4.34 7.46
C PHE A 178 1.09 -3.41 6.81
N SER A 179 2.26 -3.29 7.42
CA SER A 179 3.43 -2.65 6.82
C SER A 179 4.71 -3.25 7.41
N SER A 180 5.80 -3.26 6.66
CA SER A 180 7.02 -4.00 7.02
C SER A 180 8.11 -3.13 7.65
N GLY A 181 7.98 -1.82 7.61
CA GLY A 181 8.99 -0.90 8.09
C GLY A 181 8.71 -0.30 9.46
N ARG A 182 9.74 0.31 10.05
CA ARG A 182 9.56 1.29 11.10
C ARG A 182 8.95 2.58 10.53
N ALA A 183 8.37 3.44 11.37
CA ALA A 183 7.94 4.76 10.96
C ALA A 183 9.15 5.62 10.55
N LEU A 184 9.08 6.23 9.38
CA LEU A 184 10.13 7.05 8.78
C LEU A 184 9.51 8.26 8.09
N SER A 185 10.23 9.38 8.03
CA SER A 185 9.92 10.42 7.06
C SER A 185 10.31 9.99 5.63
N ARG A 186 9.78 10.68 4.62
CA ARG A 186 10.23 10.46 3.23
C ARG A 186 11.73 10.75 3.08
N ALA A 187 12.22 11.78 3.77
CA ALA A 187 13.64 12.13 3.78
C ALA A 187 14.49 11.01 4.42
N ASP A 188 14.06 10.46 5.57
CA ASP A 188 14.79 9.36 6.22
C ASP A 188 14.73 8.07 5.41
N PHE A 189 13.61 7.80 4.75
CA PHE A 189 13.53 6.66 3.84
C PHE A 189 14.48 6.82 2.64
N ALA A 190 14.58 8.03 2.08
CA ALA A 190 15.55 8.31 1.01
C ALA A 190 17.01 8.15 1.50
N ARG A 191 17.35 8.60 2.72
CA ARG A 191 18.68 8.35 3.32
C ARG A 191 18.98 6.86 3.44
N ALA A 192 18.03 6.09 3.97
CA ALA A 192 18.21 4.63 4.09
C ALA A 192 18.41 3.94 2.74
N ILE A 193 17.68 4.37 1.69
CA ILE A 193 17.86 3.87 0.32
C ILE A 193 19.27 4.17 -0.19
N ILE A 194 19.78 5.39 0.03
CA ILE A 194 21.10 5.81 -0.41
C ILE A 194 22.18 5.02 0.34
N ASP A 195 22.07 4.89 1.67
CA ASP A 195 23.05 4.18 2.49
C ASP A 195 23.17 2.69 2.08
N ILE A 196 22.02 2.04 1.86
CA ILE A 196 22.00 0.67 1.35
C ILE A 196 22.49 0.64 -0.11
N GLY A 197 22.17 1.63 -0.93
CA GLY A 197 22.66 1.76 -2.29
C GLY A 197 24.19 1.79 -2.39
N VAL A 198 24.85 2.49 -1.48
CA VAL A 198 26.31 2.51 -1.37
C VAL A 198 26.84 1.16 -0.86
N THR A 199 26.24 0.63 0.20
CA THR A 199 26.63 -0.67 0.79
C THR A 199 26.56 -1.80 -0.24
N GLU A 200 25.50 -1.82 -1.03
CA GLU A 200 25.27 -2.82 -2.09
C GLU A 200 26.04 -2.48 -3.38
N GLY A 201 26.77 -1.36 -3.45
CA GLY A 201 27.54 -0.91 -4.63
C GLY A 201 26.68 -0.56 -5.85
N VAL A 202 25.43 -0.15 -5.64
CA VAL A 202 24.54 0.43 -6.67
C VAL A 202 24.87 1.91 -6.87
N LEU A 203 25.28 2.58 -5.81
CA LEU A 203 25.80 3.94 -5.81
C LEU A 203 27.28 3.93 -5.49
N ASN A 204 28.07 4.78 -6.16
CA ASN A 204 29.50 4.91 -5.92
C ASN A 204 29.81 5.70 -4.63
N HIS A 205 28.90 6.58 -4.21
CA HIS A 205 29.04 7.43 -3.01
C HIS A 205 27.64 7.85 -2.51
N ALA A 206 27.58 8.23 -1.25
CA ALA A 206 26.38 8.79 -0.67
C ALA A 206 26.11 10.20 -1.21
N VAL A 207 24.85 10.49 -1.50
CA VAL A 207 24.36 11.80 -1.93
C VAL A 207 23.63 12.45 -0.77
N PRO A 208 23.93 13.71 -0.40
CA PRO A 208 23.23 14.39 0.68
C PRO A 208 21.72 14.51 0.43
N VAL A 209 20.90 14.26 1.46
CA VAL A 209 19.47 14.51 1.45
C VAL A 209 19.17 15.75 2.28
N VAL A 210 18.66 16.78 1.63
CA VAL A 210 18.25 18.06 2.22
C VAL A 210 16.78 17.99 2.59
N ASP A 211 16.47 18.28 3.84
CA ASP A 211 15.10 18.28 4.33
C ASP A 211 14.33 19.50 3.82
N THR A 212 13.06 19.29 3.53
CA THR A 212 12.09 20.32 3.21
C THR A 212 10.72 19.93 3.76
N THR A 213 9.74 20.80 3.64
CA THR A 213 8.36 20.58 4.08
C THR A 213 7.42 20.46 2.88
N SER A 214 6.27 19.83 3.08
CA SER A 214 5.29 19.57 2.01
C SER A 214 4.71 20.84 1.40
N ASP A 215 4.68 21.95 2.14
CA ASP A 215 4.22 23.25 1.66
C ASP A 215 5.12 23.85 0.57
N GLN A 216 6.38 23.38 0.45
CA GLN A 216 7.29 23.79 -0.62
C GLN A 216 7.03 23.05 -1.95
N PHE A 217 6.18 22.00 -1.94
CA PHE A 217 5.82 21.24 -3.12
C PHE A 217 4.31 21.33 -3.36
N VAL A 218 3.92 22.12 -4.36
CA VAL A 218 2.52 22.18 -4.78
C VAL A 218 2.18 20.90 -5.54
N THR A 219 1.26 20.11 -4.97
CA THR A 219 0.71 18.89 -5.57
C THR A 219 -0.80 19.03 -5.72
N ALA A 220 -1.40 18.39 -6.73
CA ALA A 220 -2.84 18.42 -6.93
C ALA A 220 -3.56 17.69 -5.77
N ALA A 221 -3.02 16.54 -5.37
CA ALA A 221 -3.56 15.77 -4.26
C ALA A 221 -2.92 16.18 -2.92
N ARG A 222 -3.75 16.54 -1.93
CA ARG A 222 -3.29 16.74 -0.56
C ARG A 222 -2.90 15.40 0.06
N ARG A 223 -1.67 15.31 0.58
CA ARG A 223 -1.18 14.11 1.27
C ARG A 223 -1.25 14.29 2.78
N PRO A 224 -1.70 13.26 3.52
CA PRO A 224 -1.61 13.30 4.96
C PRO A 224 -0.14 13.36 5.41
N LEU A 225 0.15 14.19 6.41
CA LEU A 225 1.51 14.37 6.93
C LEU A 225 1.91 13.20 7.84
N HIS A 226 0.96 12.63 8.58
CA HIS A 226 1.23 11.56 9.51
C HIS A 226 0.28 10.38 9.28
N CYS A 227 0.76 9.33 8.61
CA CYS A 227 0.01 8.12 8.26
C CYS A 227 0.70 6.84 8.73
N VAL A 228 1.17 6.84 9.97
CA VAL A 228 1.74 5.65 10.58
C VAL A 228 0.62 4.69 10.98
N LEU A 229 0.59 3.51 10.37
CA LEU A 229 -0.35 2.45 10.73
C LEU A 229 0.15 1.70 11.97
N ASP A 230 -0.71 1.45 12.96
CA ASP A 230 -0.45 0.46 13.99
C ASP A 230 -0.50 -0.93 13.38
N ILE A 231 0.51 -1.75 13.63
CA ILE A 231 0.61 -3.12 13.09
C ILE A 231 0.57 -4.19 14.20
N SER A 232 0.23 -3.80 15.41
CA SER A 232 0.26 -4.70 16.58
C SER A 232 -0.66 -5.91 16.41
N GLN A 233 -1.81 -5.75 15.72
CA GLN A 233 -2.68 -6.88 15.41
C GLN A 233 -1.99 -7.87 14.46
N ALA A 234 -1.33 -7.41 13.40
CA ALA A 234 -0.61 -8.27 12.47
C ALA A 234 0.55 -9.01 13.15
N GLU A 235 1.28 -8.33 14.04
CA GLU A 235 2.35 -8.93 14.84
C GLU A 235 1.81 -10.01 15.78
N ALA A 236 0.75 -9.72 16.52
CA ALA A 236 0.11 -10.65 17.44
C ALA A 236 -0.44 -11.91 16.74
N LEU A 237 -0.91 -11.78 15.51
CA LEU A 237 -1.39 -12.89 14.67
C LEU A 237 -0.25 -13.67 14.00
N GLY A 238 1.02 -13.26 14.23
CA GLY A 238 2.19 -13.91 13.65
C GLY A 238 2.19 -13.82 12.12
N VAL A 239 1.53 -12.83 11.55
CA VAL A 239 1.67 -12.50 10.13
C VAL A 239 3.07 -11.93 9.98
N GLN A 240 3.99 -12.77 9.48
CA GLN A 240 5.41 -12.51 9.56
C GLN A 240 5.79 -11.33 8.68
N LEU A 241 6.43 -10.34 9.29
CA LEU A 241 7.07 -9.23 8.62
C LEU A 241 8.55 -9.59 8.47
N GLY A 242 9.09 -9.48 7.25
CA GLY A 242 10.52 -9.52 7.02
C GLY A 242 11.22 -8.36 7.76
N ARG A 243 12.55 -8.47 7.97
CA ARG A 243 13.33 -7.31 8.39
C ARG A 243 13.32 -6.31 7.22
N TRP A 244 12.81 -5.13 7.46
CA TRP A 244 12.61 -4.14 6.39
C TRP A 244 13.92 -3.71 5.71
N GLU A 245 15.06 -3.74 6.44
CA GLU A 245 16.38 -3.46 5.89
C GLU A 245 16.80 -4.52 4.86
N ASP A 246 16.52 -5.80 5.13
CA ASP A 246 16.83 -6.91 4.22
C ASP A 246 15.96 -6.81 2.96
N SER A 247 14.67 -6.52 3.14
CA SER A 247 13.71 -6.30 2.05
C SER A 247 14.10 -5.07 1.20
N LEU A 248 14.56 -3.99 1.84
CA LEU A 248 15.04 -2.81 1.13
C LEU A 248 16.32 -3.13 0.32
N ALA A 249 17.26 -3.88 0.89
CA ALA A 249 18.46 -4.31 0.18
C ALA A 249 18.14 -5.18 -1.05
N ILE A 250 17.10 -6.03 -1.00
CA ILE A 250 16.63 -6.79 -2.16
C ILE A 250 16.17 -5.84 -3.28
N SER A 251 15.31 -4.87 -2.95
CA SER A 251 14.83 -3.88 -3.92
C SER A 251 15.95 -3.02 -4.51
N VAL A 252 16.92 -2.61 -3.67
CA VAL A 252 18.07 -1.82 -4.10
C VAL A 252 18.96 -2.61 -5.06
N ARG A 253 19.26 -3.88 -4.75
CA ARG A 253 20.06 -4.75 -5.65
C ARG A 253 19.42 -4.93 -7.02
N ALA A 254 18.10 -5.04 -7.07
CA ALA A 254 17.36 -5.19 -8.33
C ALA A 254 17.47 -3.95 -9.24
N ALA A 255 17.74 -2.78 -8.70
CA ALA A 255 17.94 -1.54 -9.48
C ALA A 255 19.27 -1.49 -10.25
N ARG A 256 20.16 -2.48 -10.10
CA ARG A 256 21.38 -2.62 -10.92
C ARG A 256 21.14 -3.07 -12.36
N GLN A 257 19.97 -3.64 -12.64
CA GLN A 257 19.59 -4.19 -13.95
C GLN A 257 18.91 -3.12 -14.82
#